data_c255de4d64379425e51009447553fc34
#
_entry.id   c255de4d64379425e51009447553fc34
#
_cell.length_a   1.000
_cell.length_b   1.000
_cell.length_c   1.000
_cell.angle_alpha   90.00
_cell.angle_beta   90.00
_cell.angle_gamma   90.00
#
_symmetry.space_group_name_H-M   'P 1'
#
loop_
_entity.id
_entity.type
_entity.pdbx_description
1 polymer ?
#
loop_
_entity_poly.entity_id
_entity_poly.type
_entity_poly.pdbx_seq_one_letter_code
_entity_poly.pdbx_strand_id
1 'polypeptide(L)'
;MIELLQADGKTVAVSGNEFYVNAAEGADADAKDADVVIQVAVPAQTTVELCSTEAQAILSQENCIAVFGSNQVSAEGVLAANANLNVLGSDPANGDVVGVGFDAGSIIKAAVKDGTFIGAVTQSPLMMGYYAIYALTAAANGQKLEDVPTEGYWYDATNMEDEDIAPNLYD
;
A
#
# COMPACT_ATOMS: atom_id res chain seq x y z
N MET A 1 1.43 -0.32 11.79
CA MET A 1 2.76 -0.91 11.45
C MET A 1 3.76 -0.71 12.59
N ILE A 2 3.97 0.52 13.08
CA ILE A 2 4.90 0.78 14.21
C ILE A 2 4.59 -0.14 15.40
N GLU A 3 3.37 -0.12 15.92
CA GLU A 3 2.94 -0.95 17.05
C GLU A 3 3.16 -2.46 16.85
N LEU A 4 2.97 -2.96 15.63
CA LEU A 4 3.19 -4.37 15.31
C LEU A 4 4.67 -4.73 15.37
N LEU A 5 5.55 -3.89 14.83
CA LEU A 5 7.00 -4.09 14.89
C LEU A 5 7.52 -4.00 16.33
N GLN A 6 6.99 -3.05 17.11
CA GLN A 6 7.33 -2.92 18.52
C GLN A 6 6.84 -4.11 19.36
N ALA A 7 5.68 -4.67 19.03
CA ALA A 7 5.19 -5.89 19.69
C ALA A 7 6.13 -7.09 19.44
N ASP A 8 6.85 -7.10 18.32
CA ASP A 8 7.91 -8.07 18.02
C ASP A 8 9.29 -7.68 18.62
N GLY A 9 9.32 -6.65 19.46
CA GLY A 9 10.53 -6.20 20.16
C GLY A 9 11.50 -5.40 19.30
N LYS A 10 11.04 -4.82 18.17
CA LYS A 10 11.86 -3.99 17.28
C LYS A 10 11.75 -2.52 17.63
N THR A 11 12.86 -1.81 17.60
CA THR A 11 12.85 -0.34 17.60
C THR A 11 12.57 0.19 16.21
N VAL A 12 11.73 1.24 16.11
CA VAL A 12 11.22 1.73 14.84
C VAL A 12 11.47 3.22 14.69
N ALA A 13 12.01 3.62 13.55
CA ALA A 13 12.12 5.00 13.13
C ALA A 13 11.27 5.28 11.89
N VAL A 14 10.88 6.53 11.71
CA VAL A 14 10.25 7.03 10.47
C VAL A 14 11.14 8.08 9.85
N SER A 15 11.34 8.01 8.55
CA SER A 15 12.18 8.93 7.77
C SER A 15 11.51 9.35 6.46
N GLY A 16 12.11 10.30 5.77
CA GLY A 16 11.63 10.79 4.48
C GLY A 16 10.77 12.04 4.59
N ASN A 17 9.51 11.99 4.16
CA ASN A 17 8.64 13.15 4.14
C ASN A 17 8.36 13.72 5.53
N GLU A 18 8.63 15.01 5.74
CA GLU A 18 8.55 15.69 7.05
C GLU A 18 7.17 15.61 7.72
N PHE A 19 6.10 15.65 6.94
CA PHE A 19 4.75 15.53 7.49
C PHE A 19 4.57 14.19 8.20
N TYR A 20 4.98 13.10 7.56
CA TYR A 20 4.84 11.75 8.14
C TYR A 20 5.85 11.48 9.26
N VAL A 21 7.05 12.03 9.17
CA VAL A 21 8.03 11.97 10.27
C VAL A 21 7.46 12.65 11.52
N ASN A 22 6.89 13.85 11.37
CA ASN A 22 6.31 14.59 12.48
C ASN A 22 5.00 14.00 13.01
N ALA A 23 4.24 13.27 12.17
CA ALA A 23 2.99 12.63 12.54
C ALA A 23 3.17 11.18 13.05
N ALA A 24 4.40 10.67 13.06
CA ALA A 24 4.70 9.28 13.44
C ALA A 24 4.65 9.11 14.96
N GLU A 25 3.45 9.04 15.52
CA GLU A 25 3.25 8.70 16.92
C GLU A 25 3.80 7.29 17.20
N GLY A 26 4.56 7.16 18.28
CA GLY A 26 5.12 5.88 18.75
C GLY A 26 6.45 5.49 18.09
N ALA A 27 7.02 6.24 17.16
CA ALA A 27 8.40 5.99 16.73
C ALA A 27 9.34 6.25 17.93
N ASP A 28 10.19 5.28 18.23
CA ASP A 28 10.95 5.20 19.50
C ASP A 28 12.48 5.23 19.32
N ALA A 29 12.94 5.45 18.10
CA ALA A 29 14.36 5.54 17.80
C ALA A 29 14.68 6.55 16.70
N ASP A 30 15.93 7.04 16.68
CA ASP A 30 16.49 7.72 15.51
C ASP A 30 16.78 6.70 14.39
N ALA A 31 16.65 7.10 13.14
CA ALA A 31 16.83 6.21 11.98
C ALA A 31 18.18 5.45 11.96
N LYS A 32 19.23 6.03 12.55
CA LYS A 32 20.57 5.40 12.65
C LYS A 32 20.68 4.30 13.71
N ASP A 33 19.76 4.27 14.69
CA ASP A 33 19.80 3.39 15.84
C ASP A 33 18.62 2.40 15.85
N ALA A 34 17.67 2.55 14.88
CA ALA A 34 16.50 1.70 14.80
C ALA A 34 16.79 0.34 14.13
N ASP A 35 16.11 -0.71 14.61
CA ASP A 35 16.11 -2.02 13.96
C ASP A 35 15.38 -1.96 12.61
N VAL A 36 14.33 -1.12 12.51
CA VAL A 36 13.52 -0.93 11.30
C VAL A 36 13.30 0.56 11.05
N VAL A 37 13.55 1.00 9.83
CA VAL A 37 13.25 2.35 9.36
C VAL A 37 12.12 2.30 8.36
N ILE A 38 11.00 2.96 8.66
CA ILE A 38 9.89 3.17 7.73
C ILE A 38 10.18 4.45 6.95
N GLN A 39 10.62 4.33 5.72
CA GLN A 39 10.88 5.47 4.85
C GLN A 39 9.63 5.84 4.06
N VAL A 40 9.15 7.08 4.18
CA VAL A 40 7.98 7.58 3.46
C VAL A 40 8.42 8.56 2.37
N ALA A 41 8.16 8.21 1.11
CA ALA A 41 8.34 9.08 -0.04
C ALA A 41 6.99 9.59 -0.54
N VAL A 42 6.92 10.88 -0.84
CA VAL A 42 5.72 11.52 -1.40
C VAL A 42 6.14 12.30 -2.63
N PRO A 43 5.78 11.87 -3.83
CA PRO A 43 6.12 12.57 -5.07
C PRO A 43 5.40 13.92 -5.16
N ALA A 44 5.98 14.85 -5.92
CA ALA A 44 5.40 16.19 -6.09
C ALA A 44 4.01 16.18 -6.78
N GLN A 45 3.73 15.16 -7.57
CA GLN A 45 2.42 14.90 -8.19
C GLN A 45 2.16 13.40 -8.22
N THR A 46 0.89 13.02 -8.18
CA THR A 46 0.46 11.61 -8.23
C THR A 46 0.45 11.14 -9.69
N THR A 47 1.62 10.85 -10.23
CA THR A 47 1.81 10.22 -11.55
C THR A 47 2.70 9.00 -11.43
N VAL A 48 2.50 8.01 -12.32
CA VAL A 48 3.29 6.76 -12.31
C VAL A 48 4.78 7.06 -12.48
N GLU A 49 5.16 8.00 -13.31
CA GLU A 49 6.56 8.37 -13.57
C GLU A 49 7.26 8.92 -12.33
N LEU A 50 6.59 9.84 -11.60
CA LEU A 50 7.16 10.42 -10.38
C LEU A 50 7.18 9.39 -9.25
N CYS A 51 6.12 8.59 -9.11
CA CYS A 51 6.13 7.47 -8.16
C CYS A 51 7.23 6.45 -8.49
N SER A 52 7.46 6.15 -9.77
CA SER A 52 8.55 5.26 -10.20
C SER A 52 9.93 5.82 -9.87
N THR A 53 10.11 7.12 -9.99
CA THR A 53 11.38 7.79 -9.62
C THR A 53 11.67 7.65 -8.12
N GLU A 54 10.68 7.91 -7.27
CA GLU A 54 10.81 7.74 -5.82
C GLU A 54 11.02 6.25 -5.45
N ALA A 55 10.23 5.37 -6.05
CA ALA A 55 10.35 3.93 -5.81
C ALA A 55 11.73 3.39 -6.23
N GLN A 56 12.28 3.86 -7.35
CA GLN A 56 13.63 3.47 -7.79
C GLN A 56 14.71 3.87 -6.77
N ALA A 57 14.59 5.06 -6.19
CA ALA A 57 15.54 5.53 -5.17
C ALA A 57 15.47 4.67 -3.89
N ILE A 58 14.27 4.20 -3.51
CA ILE A 58 14.08 3.32 -2.35
C ILE A 58 14.54 1.89 -2.65
N LEU A 59 14.09 1.31 -3.75
CA LEU A 59 14.41 -0.07 -4.12
C LEU A 59 15.90 -0.30 -4.44
N SER A 60 16.64 0.76 -4.74
CA SER A 60 18.10 0.69 -4.96
C SER A 60 18.92 0.69 -3.66
N GLN A 61 18.28 0.80 -2.49
CA GLN A 61 18.97 0.75 -1.21
C GLN A 61 19.23 -0.72 -0.82
N GLU A 62 20.48 -1.05 -0.47
CA GLU A 62 20.88 -2.42 -0.11
C GLU A 62 20.10 -3.00 1.08
N ASN A 63 19.59 -2.15 1.95
CA ASN A 63 18.82 -2.55 3.15
C ASN A 63 17.30 -2.42 2.96
N CYS A 64 16.82 -2.21 1.75
CA CYS A 64 15.38 -2.24 1.46
C CYS A 64 14.88 -3.68 1.53
N ILE A 65 13.95 -3.97 2.43
CA ILE A 65 13.38 -5.31 2.63
C ILE A 65 11.94 -5.43 2.17
N ALA A 66 11.22 -4.30 2.11
CA ALA A 66 9.84 -4.27 1.66
C ALA A 66 9.47 -2.89 1.11
N VAL A 67 8.47 -2.86 0.24
CA VAL A 67 7.90 -1.64 -0.33
C VAL A 67 6.38 -1.75 -0.38
N PHE A 68 5.69 -0.65 -0.07
CA PHE A 68 4.24 -0.54 -0.14
C PHE A 68 3.83 0.65 -1.00
N GLY A 69 3.10 0.38 -2.08
CA GLY A 69 2.43 1.41 -2.86
C GLY A 69 1.05 1.70 -2.26
N SER A 70 0.86 2.88 -1.66
CA SER A 70 -0.30 3.22 -0.84
C SER A 70 -1.58 3.61 -1.62
N ASN A 71 -1.53 3.58 -2.94
CA ASN A 71 -2.66 3.69 -3.86
C ASN A 71 -2.28 3.09 -5.21
N GLN A 72 -3.23 2.98 -6.14
CA GLN A 72 -2.99 2.39 -7.45
C GLN A 72 -1.79 3.02 -8.18
N VAL A 73 -1.72 4.35 -8.25
CA VAL A 73 -0.66 5.05 -9.00
C VAL A 73 0.73 4.81 -8.40
N SER A 74 0.83 4.80 -7.06
CA SER A 74 2.12 4.52 -6.40
C SER A 74 2.49 3.04 -6.51
N ALA A 75 1.54 2.11 -6.44
CA ALA A 75 1.79 0.69 -6.67
C ALA A 75 2.27 0.42 -8.11
N GLU A 76 1.64 1.03 -9.11
CA GLU A 76 2.09 0.98 -10.50
C GLU A 76 3.48 1.61 -10.68
N GLY A 77 3.78 2.69 -9.95
CA GLY A 77 5.11 3.31 -9.91
C GLY A 77 6.19 2.37 -9.36
N VAL A 78 5.88 1.63 -8.30
CA VAL A 78 6.77 0.58 -7.75
C VAL A 78 7.03 -0.51 -8.78
N LEU A 79 6.00 -0.98 -9.47
CA LEU A 79 6.14 -2.00 -10.53
C LEU A 79 6.96 -1.47 -11.72
N ALA A 80 6.76 -0.22 -12.12
CA ALA A 80 7.54 0.42 -13.18
C ALA A 80 9.03 0.57 -12.81
N ALA A 81 9.34 0.89 -11.54
CA ALA A 81 10.71 0.90 -11.04
C ALA A 81 11.33 -0.51 -11.04
N ASN A 82 10.56 -1.51 -10.60
CA ASN A 82 11.01 -2.89 -10.56
C ASN A 82 11.30 -3.48 -11.95
N ALA A 83 10.63 -3.02 -12.99
CA ALA A 83 10.90 -3.48 -14.36
C ALA A 83 12.36 -3.28 -14.80
N ASN A 84 13.07 -2.32 -14.20
CA ASN A 84 14.49 -2.07 -14.44
C ASN A 84 15.40 -2.73 -13.41
N LEU A 85 14.96 -2.85 -12.16
CA LEU A 85 15.77 -3.32 -11.03
C LEU A 85 15.65 -4.83 -10.82
N ASN A 86 14.44 -5.38 -11.06
CA ASN A 86 14.13 -6.80 -10.88
C ASN A 86 14.50 -7.32 -9.48
N VAL A 87 14.10 -6.59 -8.45
CA VAL A 87 14.39 -6.89 -7.04
C VAL A 87 13.18 -7.37 -6.26
N LEU A 88 11.95 -7.18 -6.78
CA LEU A 88 10.74 -7.62 -6.11
C LEU A 88 10.53 -9.13 -6.25
N GLY A 89 10.09 -9.74 -5.17
CA GLY A 89 9.74 -11.15 -5.12
C GLY A 89 9.13 -11.55 -3.79
N SER A 90 8.98 -12.85 -3.57
CA SER A 90 8.29 -13.42 -2.41
C SER A 90 9.22 -14.14 -1.42
N ASP A 91 10.51 -14.21 -1.70
CA ASP A 91 11.49 -14.92 -0.87
C ASP A 91 12.60 -13.99 -0.35
N PRO A 92 12.38 -13.30 0.80
CA PRO A 92 13.39 -12.45 1.40
C PRO A 92 14.69 -13.19 1.75
N ALA A 93 14.65 -14.51 1.94
CA ALA A 93 15.86 -15.29 2.21
C ALA A 93 16.79 -15.36 0.99
N ASN A 94 16.26 -15.19 -0.20
CA ASN A 94 17.03 -15.06 -1.44
C ASN A 94 17.41 -13.62 -1.78
N GLY A 95 17.06 -12.66 -0.93
CA GLY A 95 17.34 -11.24 -1.11
C GLY A 95 16.25 -10.47 -1.86
N ASP A 96 15.06 -11.06 -2.03
CA ASP A 96 13.93 -10.36 -2.62
C ASP A 96 13.44 -9.23 -1.71
N VAL A 97 13.04 -8.12 -2.32
CA VAL A 97 12.27 -7.06 -1.66
C VAL A 97 10.78 -7.41 -1.76
N VAL A 98 10.11 -7.49 -0.62
CA VAL A 98 8.68 -7.82 -0.59
C VAL A 98 7.84 -6.63 -1.05
N GLY A 99 7.13 -6.80 -2.15
CA GLY A 99 6.24 -5.78 -2.71
C GLY A 99 4.78 -5.99 -2.32
N VAL A 100 4.11 -4.91 -1.89
CA VAL A 100 2.68 -4.90 -1.59
C VAL A 100 2.03 -3.69 -2.26
N GLY A 101 0.85 -3.89 -2.83
CA GLY A 101 0.07 -2.84 -3.47
C GLY A 101 -1.17 -2.39 -2.67
N PHE A 102 -1.81 -1.37 -3.19
CA PHE A 102 -3.14 -0.92 -2.77
C PHE A 102 -3.97 -0.67 -4.02
N ASP A 103 -5.28 -0.91 -3.95
CA ASP A 103 -6.20 -0.96 -5.06
C ASP A 103 -6.08 -2.24 -5.93
N ALA A 104 -6.92 -2.39 -6.95
CA ALA A 104 -7.07 -3.65 -7.67
C ALA A 104 -7.15 -3.47 -9.20
N GLY A 105 -6.50 -2.45 -9.75
CA GLY A 105 -6.39 -2.28 -11.19
C GLY A 105 -5.65 -3.45 -11.85
N SER A 106 -5.89 -3.65 -13.14
CA SER A 106 -5.40 -4.82 -13.90
C SER A 106 -3.89 -5.06 -13.80
N ILE A 107 -3.08 -3.99 -13.71
CA ILE A 107 -1.61 -4.08 -13.57
C ILE A 107 -1.24 -4.66 -12.20
N ILE A 108 -1.91 -4.21 -11.13
CA ILE A 108 -1.64 -4.70 -9.76
C ILE A 108 -2.09 -6.16 -9.64
N LYS A 109 -3.29 -6.50 -10.15
CA LYS A 109 -3.77 -7.89 -10.19
C LYS A 109 -2.81 -8.83 -10.92
N ALA A 110 -2.25 -8.39 -12.05
CA ALA A 110 -1.26 -9.17 -12.78
C ALA A 110 0.02 -9.39 -11.94
N ALA A 111 0.52 -8.35 -11.27
CA ALA A 111 1.70 -8.44 -10.41
C ALA A 111 1.49 -9.32 -9.17
N VAL A 112 0.28 -9.36 -8.63
CA VAL A 112 -0.10 -10.30 -7.55
C VAL A 112 -0.15 -11.72 -8.09
N LYS A 113 -0.74 -11.93 -9.26
CA LYS A 113 -0.89 -13.25 -9.86
C LYS A 113 0.44 -13.89 -10.28
N ASP A 114 1.42 -13.09 -10.72
CA ASP A 114 2.75 -13.58 -11.12
C ASP A 114 3.76 -13.61 -9.97
N GLY A 115 3.39 -13.12 -8.77
CA GLY A 115 4.21 -13.13 -7.56
C GLY A 115 5.21 -11.97 -7.44
N THR A 116 5.17 -10.99 -8.34
CA THR A 116 5.96 -9.75 -8.21
C THR A 116 5.54 -8.96 -6.97
N PHE A 117 4.23 -8.88 -6.71
CA PHE A 117 3.68 -8.48 -5.42
C PHE A 117 3.17 -9.72 -4.68
N ILE A 118 3.40 -9.80 -3.38
CA ILE A 118 2.85 -10.88 -2.56
C ILE A 118 1.34 -10.76 -2.35
N GLY A 119 0.79 -9.57 -2.56
CA GLY A 119 -0.63 -9.24 -2.46
C GLY A 119 -0.85 -7.75 -2.48
N ALA A 120 -2.10 -7.37 -2.35
CA ALA A 120 -2.50 -5.98 -2.22
C ALA A 120 -3.77 -5.84 -1.39
N VAL A 121 -4.09 -4.62 -0.98
CA VAL A 121 -5.35 -4.29 -0.31
C VAL A 121 -6.28 -3.64 -1.32
N THR A 122 -7.50 -4.14 -1.47
CA THR A 122 -8.56 -3.45 -2.20
C THR A 122 -9.56 -2.83 -1.24
N GLN A 123 -10.22 -1.77 -1.69
CA GLN A 123 -11.36 -1.18 -1.02
C GLN A 123 -12.63 -1.98 -1.37
N SER A 124 -13.79 -1.51 -0.91
CA SER A 124 -15.09 -2.07 -1.28
C SER A 124 -15.85 -1.11 -2.22
N PRO A 125 -15.47 -1.01 -3.51
CA PRO A 125 -16.05 -0.04 -4.43
C PRO A 125 -17.56 -0.25 -4.64
N LEU A 126 -18.04 -1.48 -4.60
CA LEU A 126 -19.47 -1.78 -4.67
C LEU A 126 -20.24 -1.18 -3.49
N MET A 127 -19.76 -1.39 -2.27
CA MET A 127 -20.42 -0.86 -1.07
C MET A 127 -20.26 0.66 -0.96
N MET A 128 -19.13 1.20 -1.37
CA MET A 128 -18.93 2.65 -1.47
C MET A 128 -19.97 3.29 -2.40
N GLY A 129 -20.18 2.71 -3.58
CA GLY A 129 -21.22 3.17 -4.52
C GLY A 129 -22.62 3.03 -3.94
N TYR A 130 -22.94 1.90 -3.33
CA TYR A 130 -24.25 1.66 -2.70
C TYR A 130 -24.54 2.67 -1.58
N TYR A 131 -23.62 2.85 -0.63
CA TYR A 131 -23.79 3.80 0.47
C TYR A 131 -23.79 5.25 0.01
N ALA A 132 -23.07 5.59 -1.06
CA ALA A 132 -23.11 6.94 -1.65
C ALA A 132 -24.54 7.29 -2.13
N ILE A 133 -25.22 6.36 -2.81
CA ILE A 133 -26.63 6.57 -3.22
C ILE A 133 -27.56 6.68 -2.00
N TYR A 134 -27.32 5.88 -0.98
CA TYR A 134 -28.09 5.95 0.28
C TYR A 134 -27.92 7.32 0.96
N ALA A 135 -26.66 7.78 1.07
CA ALA A 135 -26.35 9.08 1.66
C ALA A 135 -26.97 10.24 0.87
N LEU A 136 -26.86 10.21 -0.46
CA LEU A 136 -27.48 11.22 -1.34
C LEU A 136 -29.01 11.27 -1.18
N THR A 137 -29.66 10.11 -1.06
CA THR A 137 -31.11 10.02 -0.84
C THR A 137 -31.49 10.58 0.52
N ALA A 138 -30.74 10.27 1.56
CA ALA A 138 -30.95 10.80 2.90
C ALA A 138 -30.79 12.32 2.94
N ALA A 139 -29.74 12.85 2.30
CA ALA A 139 -29.51 14.29 2.18
C ALA A 139 -30.62 15.01 1.43
N ALA A 140 -31.13 14.45 0.35
CA ALA A 140 -32.25 15.00 -0.41
C ALA A 140 -33.56 15.07 0.41
N ASN A 141 -33.71 14.19 1.39
CA ASN A 141 -34.83 14.17 2.32
C ASN A 141 -34.59 15.00 3.62
N GLY A 142 -33.48 15.75 3.67
CA GLY A 142 -33.15 16.59 4.84
C GLY A 142 -32.71 15.80 6.07
N GLN A 143 -32.34 14.55 5.93
CA GLN A 143 -31.84 13.71 7.02
C GLN A 143 -30.37 14.03 7.34
N LYS A 144 -29.98 13.86 8.60
CA LYS A 144 -28.59 13.98 9.01
C LYS A 144 -27.79 12.84 8.42
N LEU A 145 -26.64 13.18 7.81
CA LEU A 145 -25.69 12.18 7.34
C LEU A 145 -24.72 11.82 8.47
N GLU A 146 -24.31 10.57 8.48
CA GLU A 146 -23.29 10.03 9.35
C GLU A 146 -22.23 9.33 8.49
N ASP A 147 -21.01 9.20 9.03
CA ASP A 147 -19.96 8.46 8.37
C ASP A 147 -20.32 6.97 8.29
N VAL A 148 -20.15 6.40 7.12
CA VAL A 148 -20.41 4.98 6.88
C VAL A 148 -19.08 4.31 6.58
N PRO A 149 -18.52 3.52 7.51
CA PRO A 149 -17.29 2.78 7.26
C PRO A 149 -17.53 1.71 6.19
N THR A 150 -16.57 1.57 5.28
CA THR A 150 -16.53 0.48 4.33
C THR A 150 -15.31 -0.39 4.61
N GLU A 151 -15.41 -1.67 4.32
CA GLU A 151 -14.34 -2.62 4.55
C GLU A 151 -13.26 -2.50 3.47
N GLY A 152 -12.04 -2.94 3.83
CA GLY A 152 -10.97 -3.21 2.90
C GLY A 152 -10.62 -4.71 2.96
N TYR A 153 -10.13 -5.26 1.85
CA TYR A 153 -9.85 -6.67 1.73
C TYR A 153 -8.41 -6.88 1.26
N TRP A 154 -7.69 -7.78 1.96
CA TRP A 154 -6.45 -8.32 1.44
C TRP A 154 -6.75 -9.30 0.32
N TYR A 155 -6.02 -9.21 -0.78
CA TYR A 155 -6.03 -10.22 -1.81
C TYR A 155 -4.62 -10.60 -2.25
N ASP A 156 -4.46 -11.86 -2.57
CA ASP A 156 -3.24 -12.46 -3.10
C ASP A 156 -3.59 -13.51 -4.18
N ALA A 157 -2.58 -14.18 -4.72
CA ALA A 157 -2.77 -15.16 -5.78
C ALA A 157 -3.65 -16.37 -5.37
N THR A 158 -3.86 -16.59 -4.06
CA THR A 158 -4.63 -17.73 -3.55
C THR A 158 -6.11 -17.45 -3.34
N ASN A 159 -6.49 -16.18 -3.12
CA ASN A 159 -7.85 -15.80 -2.77
C ASN A 159 -8.52 -14.79 -3.73
N MET A 160 -7.82 -14.30 -4.76
CA MET A 160 -8.36 -13.28 -5.66
C MET A 160 -9.59 -13.72 -6.48
N GLU A 161 -9.86 -15.03 -6.52
CA GLU A 161 -11.04 -15.59 -7.18
C GLU A 161 -12.17 -15.95 -6.19
N ASP A 162 -12.00 -15.70 -4.88
CA ASP A 162 -13.00 -15.99 -3.86
C ASP A 162 -14.23 -15.09 -4.01
N GLU A 163 -15.42 -15.64 -3.69
CA GLU A 163 -16.70 -14.97 -3.86
C GLU A 163 -16.82 -13.62 -3.11
N ASP A 164 -16.11 -13.49 -1.99
CA ASP A 164 -16.09 -12.26 -1.18
C ASP A 164 -15.06 -11.23 -1.65
N ILE A 165 -14.04 -11.66 -2.39
CA ILE A 165 -12.91 -10.83 -2.84
C ILE A 165 -13.09 -10.38 -4.28
N ALA A 166 -13.36 -11.31 -5.20
CA ALA A 166 -13.43 -11.06 -6.64
C ALA A 166 -14.35 -9.88 -7.04
N PRO A 167 -15.53 -9.67 -6.41
CA PRO A 167 -16.39 -8.53 -6.76
C PRO A 167 -15.79 -7.15 -6.43
N ASN A 168 -14.77 -7.09 -5.57
CA ASN A 168 -14.07 -5.87 -5.18
C ASN A 168 -12.79 -5.62 -6.01
N LEU A 169 -12.44 -6.55 -6.91
CA LEU A 169 -11.32 -6.43 -7.83
C LEU A 169 -11.84 -5.91 -9.19
N TYR A 170 -11.48 -4.69 -9.52
CA TYR A 170 -11.95 -4.00 -10.73
C TYR A 170 -10.86 -3.91 -11.81
N ASP A 171 -11.25 -3.48 -13.01
CA ASP A 171 -10.35 -3.19 -14.14
C ASP A 171 -10.29 -1.69 -14.44
#